data_ec37a67ae647ee0b9069cc06dcc44785
#
_entry.id   ec37a67ae647ee0b9069cc06dcc44785
#
_cell.length_a   1.000
_cell.length_b   1.000
_cell.length_c   1.000
_cell.angle_alpha   90.00
_cell.angle_beta   90.00
_cell.angle_gamma   90.00
#
_symmetry.space_group_name_H-M   'P 1'
#
loop_
_entity.id
_entity.type
_entity.pdbx_description
1 polymer ?
#
loop_
_entity_poly.entity_id
_entity_poly.type
_entity_poly.pdbx_seq_one_letter_code
_entity_poly.pdbx_strand_id
1 'polypeptide(L)'
;STLFPYTTLFRSTILKSRKGNQILGGCAWLRLAKKRINIAVDLTKCGLDYIREDDEQIEIGAMTSYRSVETCDILKKYFNGVIADSVSSIIGTQFRNTVTVGGSVYGRFGFSDFLTPLLALDTSVVLYKRGSISLETFMTMPYEKEIIEKIVIKKDGRKSSYQMFRNSRGDFPILNLAASRTEAGQWIVTVGARGPKAIRAEKTAAFLSDKLSQKALKAEDVEAVIQEAGEILVSEVTFTSNMRASAEYRRILGKVLLGKAVREVMAC
;
A
#
# COMPACT_ATOMS: atom_id res chain seq x y z
N SER A 1 -9.56 39.26 9.65
CA SER A 1 -9.46 38.29 8.57
C SER A 1 -10.26 37.06 8.96
N THR A 2 -11.38 36.86 8.32
CA THR A 2 -12.20 35.68 8.46
C THR A 2 -11.36 34.50 7.91
N LEU A 3 -10.69 33.79 8.80
CA LEU A 3 -10.12 32.48 8.51
C LEU A 3 -11.30 31.57 8.15
N PHE A 4 -11.47 31.30 6.87
CA PHE A 4 -12.50 30.37 6.41
C PHE A 4 -12.26 29.02 7.11
N PRO A 5 -13.24 28.49 7.88
CA PRO A 5 -13.05 27.28 8.70
C PRO A 5 -12.85 26.01 7.88
N TYR A 6 -12.74 26.14 6.56
CA TYR A 6 -12.63 25.02 5.61
C TYR A 6 -11.23 24.80 5.04
N THR A 7 -10.24 25.63 5.38
CA THR A 7 -8.88 25.48 4.87
C THR A 7 -8.12 24.37 5.59
N THR A 8 -7.20 23.71 4.90
CA THR A 8 -6.28 22.72 5.48
C THR A 8 -5.44 23.32 6.61
N LEU A 9 -5.06 24.62 6.50
CA LEU A 9 -4.31 25.36 7.52
C LEU A 9 -5.10 25.41 8.84
N PHE A 10 -6.36 25.82 8.82
CA PHE A 10 -7.20 25.90 10.01
C PHE A 10 -7.38 24.54 10.68
N ARG A 11 -7.61 23.50 9.87
CA ARG A 11 -7.80 22.12 10.33
C ARG A 11 -6.52 21.54 10.91
N SER A 12 -5.36 21.80 10.30
CA SER A 12 -4.07 21.41 10.83
C SER A 12 -3.77 22.07 12.18
N THR A 13 -4.12 23.34 12.34
CA THR A 13 -3.97 24.07 13.59
C THR A 13 -4.84 23.47 14.70
N ILE A 14 -6.12 23.21 14.41
CA ILE A 14 -7.04 22.56 15.36
C ILE A 14 -6.53 21.15 15.72
N LEU A 15 -6.13 20.36 14.72
CA LEU A 15 -5.64 19.00 14.94
C LEU A 15 -4.50 18.96 15.97
N LYS A 16 -3.58 19.91 15.90
CA LYS A 16 -2.39 19.99 16.77
C LYS A 16 -2.68 20.66 18.11
N SER A 17 -3.76 21.41 18.26
CA SER A 17 -4.05 22.21 19.48
C SER A 17 -4.29 21.37 20.73
N ARG A 18 -4.78 20.13 20.61
CA ARG A 18 -5.03 19.22 21.74
C ARG A 18 -4.74 17.76 21.38
N LYS A 19 -4.23 16.98 22.36
CA LYS A 19 -3.89 15.56 22.18
C LYS A 19 -5.08 14.70 21.75
N GLY A 20 -6.30 15.00 22.21
CA GLY A 20 -7.53 14.25 21.91
C GLY A 20 -8.19 14.62 20.58
N ASN A 21 -7.67 15.58 19.81
CA ASN A 21 -8.24 15.92 18.51
C ASN A 21 -7.87 14.86 17.47
N GLN A 22 -8.81 14.52 16.57
CA GLN A 22 -8.65 13.41 15.63
C GLN A 22 -9.19 13.78 14.25
N ILE A 23 -8.50 13.39 13.19
CA ILE A 23 -9.01 13.49 11.83
C ILE A 23 -10.10 12.44 11.62
N LEU A 24 -11.17 12.86 10.96
CA LEU A 24 -12.19 11.98 10.39
C LEU A 24 -11.85 11.73 8.90
N GLY A 25 -11.34 10.53 8.60
CA GLY A 25 -11.39 9.96 7.27
C GLY A 25 -12.66 9.10 7.14
N GLY A 26 -12.59 7.96 6.44
CA GLY A 26 -13.71 7.02 6.37
C GLY A 26 -14.13 6.36 7.68
N CYS A 27 -13.42 6.61 8.76
CA CYS A 27 -13.70 6.16 10.13
C CYS A 27 -13.88 4.65 10.33
N ALA A 28 -13.45 3.80 9.39
CA ALA A 28 -13.64 2.36 9.44
C ALA A 28 -13.09 1.74 10.75
N TRP A 29 -11.93 2.18 11.20
CA TRP A 29 -11.31 1.76 12.45
C TRP A 29 -11.63 2.67 13.63
N LEU A 30 -11.75 3.96 13.38
CA LEU A 30 -11.96 4.94 14.44
C LEU A 30 -13.28 4.70 15.19
N ARG A 31 -14.34 4.29 14.49
CA ARG A 31 -15.65 3.96 15.08
C ARG A 31 -15.62 2.75 16.03
N LEU A 32 -14.61 1.87 15.89
CA LEU A 32 -14.43 0.71 16.75
C LEU A 32 -13.55 1.02 17.97
N ALA A 33 -12.89 2.17 17.97
CA ALA A 33 -12.01 2.59 19.06
C ALA A 33 -12.80 3.14 20.24
N LYS A 34 -12.50 2.68 21.45
CA LYS A 34 -13.05 3.23 22.71
C LYS A 34 -12.27 4.49 23.13
N LYS A 35 -12.00 5.39 22.20
CA LYS A 35 -11.20 6.60 22.45
C LYS A 35 -12.09 7.83 22.52
N ARG A 36 -11.90 8.63 23.58
CA ARG A 36 -12.55 9.94 23.66
C ARG A 36 -11.93 10.90 22.65
N ILE A 37 -12.73 11.47 21.78
CA ILE A 37 -12.35 12.49 20.80
C ILE A 37 -12.82 13.85 21.34
N ASN A 38 -11.89 14.82 21.44
CA ASN A 38 -12.24 16.17 21.87
C ASN A 38 -12.82 16.98 20.71
N ILE A 39 -12.09 17.05 19.60
CA ILE A 39 -12.56 17.69 18.36
C ILE A 39 -12.33 16.72 17.22
N ALA A 40 -13.37 16.48 16.46
CA ALA A 40 -13.34 15.73 15.21
C ALA A 40 -13.04 16.71 14.06
N VAL A 41 -11.92 16.48 13.36
CA VAL A 41 -11.48 17.33 12.23
C VAL A 41 -11.89 16.66 10.93
N ASP A 42 -12.96 17.16 10.31
CA ASP A 42 -13.46 16.67 9.04
C ASP A 42 -12.70 17.31 7.87
N LEU A 43 -12.22 16.50 6.91
CA LEU A 43 -11.48 16.94 5.73
C LEU A 43 -12.30 16.95 4.43
N THR A 44 -13.57 16.60 4.46
CA THR A 44 -14.42 16.47 3.25
C THR A 44 -14.48 17.73 2.38
N LYS A 45 -14.40 18.91 3.00
CA LYS A 45 -14.41 20.20 2.28
C LYS A 45 -13.01 20.74 1.97
N CYS A 46 -11.96 19.93 2.05
CA CYS A 46 -10.58 20.35 1.72
C CYS A 46 -10.20 20.10 0.25
N GLY A 47 -11.11 19.58 -0.58
CA GLY A 47 -10.79 19.25 -1.99
C GLY A 47 -9.79 18.10 -2.14
N LEU A 48 -9.78 17.15 -1.20
CA LEU A 48 -8.84 16.02 -1.16
C LEU A 48 -9.45 14.71 -1.70
N ASP A 49 -10.58 14.77 -2.38
CA ASP A 49 -11.23 13.62 -3.03
C ASP A 49 -11.06 13.75 -4.54
N TYR A 50 -9.99 13.17 -5.06
CA TYR A 50 -9.66 13.17 -6.49
C TYR A 50 -8.64 12.10 -6.85
N ILE A 51 -8.64 11.68 -8.12
CA ILE A 51 -7.55 10.95 -8.77
C ILE A 51 -7.23 11.69 -10.06
N ARG A 52 -5.98 12.04 -10.27
CA ARG A 52 -5.51 12.70 -11.49
C ARG A 52 -4.14 12.22 -11.88
N GLU A 53 -3.82 12.36 -13.15
CA GLU A 53 -2.49 12.08 -13.71
C GLU A 53 -1.96 13.27 -14.49
N ASP A 54 -0.65 13.38 -14.54
CA ASP A 54 0.11 14.13 -15.51
C ASP A 54 1.06 13.19 -16.28
N ASP A 55 2.01 13.72 -17.02
CA ASP A 55 2.93 12.90 -17.83
C ASP A 55 3.86 12.03 -16.97
N GLU A 56 4.17 12.43 -15.74
CA GLU A 56 5.18 11.80 -14.89
C GLU A 56 4.60 11.00 -13.73
N GLN A 57 3.40 11.34 -13.25
CA GLN A 57 2.88 10.81 -11.99
C GLN A 57 1.37 10.69 -11.95
N ILE A 58 0.90 9.89 -11.00
CA ILE A 58 -0.50 9.78 -10.61
C ILE A 58 -0.64 10.31 -9.19
N GLU A 59 -1.61 11.20 -8.96
CA GLU A 59 -1.96 11.72 -7.65
C GLU A 59 -3.30 11.17 -7.19
N ILE A 60 -3.36 10.74 -5.94
CA ILE A 60 -4.60 10.29 -5.29
C ILE A 60 -4.77 11.08 -4.00
N GLY A 61 -5.82 11.89 -3.93
CA GLY A 61 -6.15 12.69 -2.77
C GLY A 61 -6.50 11.83 -1.53
N ALA A 62 -6.19 12.33 -0.35
CA ALA A 62 -6.33 11.58 0.89
C ALA A 62 -7.77 11.19 1.24
N MET A 63 -8.77 11.94 0.76
CA MET A 63 -10.19 11.67 1.00
C MET A 63 -10.83 10.78 -0.07
N THR A 64 -10.08 10.39 -1.10
CA THR A 64 -10.54 9.47 -2.15
C THR A 64 -10.92 8.14 -1.54
N SER A 65 -12.09 7.63 -1.91
CA SER A 65 -12.60 6.35 -1.41
C SER A 65 -11.92 5.16 -2.09
N TYR A 66 -11.89 4.01 -1.43
CA TYR A 66 -11.43 2.77 -2.06
C TYR A 66 -12.30 2.37 -3.27
N ARG A 67 -13.59 2.74 -3.25
CA ARG A 67 -14.45 2.51 -4.41
C ARG A 67 -14.03 3.34 -5.61
N SER A 68 -13.66 4.60 -5.40
CA SER A 68 -13.11 5.45 -6.46
C SER A 68 -11.78 4.88 -6.99
N VAL A 69 -10.92 4.38 -6.11
CA VAL A 69 -9.67 3.70 -6.51
C VAL A 69 -9.96 2.46 -7.36
N GLU A 70 -10.86 1.59 -6.92
CA GLU A 70 -11.26 0.34 -7.61
C GLU A 70 -11.80 0.59 -9.03
N THR A 71 -12.58 1.65 -9.21
CA THR A 71 -13.28 1.90 -10.48
C THR A 71 -12.53 2.86 -11.41
N CYS A 72 -11.43 3.45 -10.97
CA CYS A 72 -10.70 4.46 -11.73
C CYS A 72 -9.94 3.84 -12.92
N ASP A 73 -10.24 4.30 -14.13
CA ASP A 73 -9.59 3.81 -15.35
C ASP A 73 -8.10 4.20 -15.43
N ILE A 74 -7.71 5.34 -14.85
CA ILE A 74 -6.30 5.72 -14.74
C ILE A 74 -5.52 4.64 -13.97
N LEU A 75 -6.02 4.19 -12.82
CA LEU A 75 -5.34 3.20 -11.98
C LEU A 75 -5.34 1.79 -12.57
N LYS A 76 -6.30 1.46 -13.44
CA LYS A 76 -6.33 0.21 -14.19
C LYS A 76 -5.33 0.18 -15.35
N LYS A 77 -5.01 1.34 -15.92
CA LYS A 77 -4.12 1.47 -17.08
C LYS A 77 -2.65 1.24 -16.72
N TYR A 78 -2.22 1.68 -15.53
CA TYR A 78 -0.81 1.63 -15.12
C TYR A 78 -0.53 0.47 -14.15
N PHE A 79 0.72 0.02 -14.14
CA PHE A 79 1.24 -0.99 -13.22
C PHE A 79 0.44 -2.31 -13.26
N ASN A 80 -0.10 -2.68 -14.41
CA ASN A 80 -0.99 -3.83 -14.62
C ASN A 80 -2.27 -3.77 -13.76
N GLY A 81 -2.76 -2.58 -13.41
CA GLY A 81 -3.98 -2.40 -12.62
C GLY A 81 -3.84 -2.73 -11.13
N VAL A 82 -2.65 -3.04 -10.65
CA VAL A 82 -2.38 -3.59 -9.32
C VAL A 82 -3.02 -2.79 -8.18
N ILE A 83 -3.11 -1.46 -8.31
CA ILE A 83 -3.68 -0.59 -7.28
C ILE A 83 -5.19 -0.76 -7.18
N ALA A 84 -5.89 -0.73 -8.33
CA ALA A 84 -7.34 -0.91 -8.39
C ALA A 84 -7.73 -2.33 -7.96
N ASP A 85 -6.98 -3.34 -8.41
CA ASP A 85 -7.24 -4.74 -8.11
C ASP A 85 -7.01 -5.07 -6.63
N SER A 86 -6.00 -4.49 -6.01
CA SER A 86 -5.69 -4.74 -4.59
C SER A 86 -6.84 -4.40 -3.65
N VAL A 87 -7.62 -3.35 -3.96
CA VAL A 87 -8.75 -2.94 -3.14
C VAL A 87 -10.07 -3.62 -3.53
N SER A 88 -10.18 -4.18 -4.73
CA SER A 88 -11.42 -4.76 -5.29
C SER A 88 -11.98 -5.90 -4.44
N SER A 89 -11.10 -6.68 -3.81
CA SER A 89 -11.43 -7.83 -2.97
C SER A 89 -11.70 -7.48 -1.50
N ILE A 90 -11.51 -6.22 -1.09
CA ILE A 90 -11.81 -5.78 0.26
C ILE A 90 -13.33 -5.79 0.48
N ILE A 91 -13.74 -6.31 1.63
CA ILE A 91 -15.12 -6.67 1.95
C ILE A 91 -16.15 -5.57 1.67
N GLY A 92 -17.07 -5.86 0.74
CA GLY A 92 -18.29 -5.09 0.51
C GLY A 92 -18.07 -3.71 -0.15
N THR A 93 -18.89 -3.40 -1.14
CA THR A 93 -18.87 -2.08 -1.83
C THR A 93 -19.17 -0.94 -0.85
N GLN A 94 -20.08 -1.13 0.10
CA GLN A 94 -20.41 -0.14 1.13
C GLN A 94 -19.19 0.21 1.97
N PHE A 95 -18.39 -0.77 2.35
CA PHE A 95 -17.16 -0.54 3.09
C PHE A 95 -16.14 0.24 2.24
N ARG A 96 -15.96 -0.15 0.97
CA ARG A 96 -15.04 0.55 0.05
C ARG A 96 -15.48 1.99 -0.27
N ASN A 97 -16.78 2.27 -0.25
CA ASN A 97 -17.30 3.65 -0.36
C ASN A 97 -16.90 4.53 0.84
N THR A 98 -16.64 3.91 2.00
CA THR A 98 -16.37 4.62 3.25
C THR A 98 -14.89 4.79 3.53
N VAL A 99 -14.07 3.76 3.23
CA VAL A 99 -12.63 3.77 3.51
C VAL A 99 -11.92 4.78 2.60
N THR A 100 -11.08 5.64 3.19
CA THR A 100 -10.30 6.63 2.46
C THR A 100 -8.84 6.25 2.34
N VAL A 101 -8.21 6.68 1.25
CA VAL A 101 -6.77 6.49 0.97
C VAL A 101 -5.92 7.05 2.13
N GLY A 102 -6.15 8.29 2.53
CA GLY A 102 -5.41 8.91 3.64
C GLY A 102 -5.55 8.19 4.97
N GLY A 103 -6.78 7.71 5.29
CA GLY A 103 -7.02 6.92 6.49
C GLY A 103 -6.26 5.60 6.49
N SER A 104 -6.18 4.93 5.36
CA SER A 104 -5.46 3.66 5.19
C SER A 104 -3.95 3.84 5.25
N VAL A 105 -3.42 4.86 4.57
CA VAL A 105 -1.98 5.19 4.60
C VAL A 105 -1.56 5.61 6.01
N TYR A 106 -2.32 6.48 6.68
CA TYR A 106 -2.04 6.89 8.04
C TYR A 106 -2.08 5.73 9.04
N GLY A 107 -3.00 4.78 8.86
CA GLY A 107 -3.16 3.60 9.72
C GLY A 107 -1.96 2.67 9.71
N ARG A 108 -1.19 2.61 8.63
CA ARG A 108 0.02 1.78 8.44
C ARG A 108 -0.17 0.33 8.87
N PHE A 109 -1.38 -0.21 8.67
CA PHE A 109 -1.68 -1.59 9.06
C PHE A 109 -0.91 -2.59 8.21
N GLY A 110 -0.22 -3.54 8.86
CA GLY A 110 0.60 -4.53 8.18
C GLY A 110 -0.17 -5.49 7.27
N PHE A 111 -1.48 -5.64 7.48
CA PHE A 111 -2.38 -6.45 6.65
C PHE A 111 -3.05 -5.68 5.51
N SER A 112 -2.67 -4.42 5.28
CA SER A 112 -3.31 -3.58 4.27
C SER A 112 -3.08 -4.12 2.86
N ASP A 113 -4.16 -4.48 2.17
CA ASP A 113 -4.14 -4.86 0.75
C ASP A 113 -3.69 -3.67 -0.13
N PHE A 114 -3.93 -2.45 0.29
CA PHE A 114 -3.58 -1.23 -0.44
C PHE A 114 -2.13 -0.79 -0.26
N LEU A 115 -1.60 -0.87 0.97
CA LEU A 115 -0.23 -0.42 1.26
C LEU A 115 0.84 -1.33 0.67
N THR A 116 0.59 -2.64 0.62
CA THR A 116 1.57 -3.61 0.12
C THR A 116 1.94 -3.36 -1.35
N PRO A 117 1.01 -3.21 -2.30
CA PRO A 117 1.38 -2.86 -3.67
C PRO A 117 1.96 -1.44 -3.80
N LEU A 118 1.48 -0.46 -3.03
CA LEU A 118 2.06 0.89 -3.05
C LEU A 118 3.53 0.92 -2.63
N LEU A 119 3.94 0.06 -1.68
CA LEU A 119 5.35 -0.09 -1.29
C LEU A 119 6.20 -0.76 -2.38
N ALA A 120 5.60 -1.51 -3.30
CA ALA A 120 6.28 -2.07 -4.46
C ALA A 120 6.42 -1.07 -5.63
N LEU A 121 5.78 0.09 -5.52
CA LEU A 121 5.86 1.18 -6.48
C LEU A 121 6.72 2.33 -5.95
N ASP A 122 7.11 3.25 -6.85
CA ASP A 122 7.74 4.51 -6.45
C ASP A 122 6.65 5.49 -5.97
N THR A 123 6.33 5.38 -4.68
CA THR A 123 5.23 6.08 -4.04
C THR A 123 5.72 7.04 -2.97
N SER A 124 5.22 8.26 -3.00
CA SER A 124 5.42 9.29 -1.98
C SER A 124 4.11 9.66 -1.28
N VAL A 125 4.21 10.08 -0.03
CA VAL A 125 3.13 10.64 0.78
C VAL A 125 3.37 12.12 0.95
N VAL A 126 2.40 12.95 0.57
CA VAL A 126 2.47 14.40 0.73
C VAL A 126 1.73 14.80 2.00
N LEU A 127 2.49 15.35 2.93
CA LEU A 127 2.03 15.85 4.21
C LEU A 127 1.89 17.37 4.17
N TYR A 128 0.85 17.91 4.74
CA TYR A 128 0.52 19.35 4.64
C TYR A 128 1.67 20.28 5.09
N LYS A 129 2.39 19.95 6.17
CA LYS A 129 3.49 20.79 6.65
C LYS A 129 4.87 20.29 6.26
N ARG A 130 5.05 18.98 6.21
CA ARG A 130 6.35 18.34 5.96
C ARG A 130 6.67 18.20 4.47
N GLY A 131 5.66 18.32 3.60
CA GLY A 131 5.83 18.10 2.17
C GLY A 131 5.88 16.62 1.80
N SER A 132 6.55 16.31 0.70
CA SER A 132 6.65 14.97 0.13
C SER A 132 7.74 14.15 0.81
N ILE A 133 7.40 12.92 1.21
CA ILE A 133 8.34 11.91 1.73
C ILE A 133 8.02 10.56 1.10
N SER A 134 9.01 9.68 0.94
CA SER A 134 8.75 8.34 0.40
C SER A 134 7.79 7.56 1.32
N LEU A 135 6.94 6.71 0.72
CA LEU A 135 6.03 5.86 1.50
C LEU A 135 6.82 4.95 2.46
N GLU A 136 7.97 4.46 2.04
CA GLU A 136 8.84 3.62 2.87
C GLU A 136 9.31 4.36 4.14
N THR A 137 9.81 5.59 3.97
CA THR A 137 10.18 6.46 5.11
C THR A 137 8.95 6.72 5.99
N PHE A 138 7.80 7.03 5.38
CA PHE A 138 6.56 7.25 6.12
C PHE A 138 6.15 6.05 6.96
N MET A 139 6.34 4.82 6.47
CA MET A 139 5.99 3.59 7.19
C MET A 139 6.86 3.36 8.45
N THR A 140 8.09 3.88 8.46
CA THR A 140 9.04 3.67 9.56
C THR A 140 9.05 4.78 10.60
N MET A 141 8.72 6.02 10.21
CA MET A 141 8.73 7.18 11.10
C MET A 141 7.71 7.07 12.24
N PRO A 142 7.91 7.75 13.38
CA PRO A 142 6.93 7.83 14.47
C PRO A 142 5.57 8.35 14.01
N TYR A 143 4.49 7.95 14.71
CA TYR A 143 3.16 8.50 14.47
C TYR A 143 3.09 9.97 14.92
N GLU A 144 2.84 10.85 13.98
CA GLU A 144 2.65 12.28 14.22
C GLU A 144 1.27 12.72 13.76
N LYS A 145 0.71 13.71 14.44
CA LYS A 145 -0.54 14.35 14.03
C LYS A 145 -0.29 15.30 12.88
N GLU A 146 -0.45 14.79 11.69
CA GLU A 146 -0.33 15.59 10.47
C GLU A 146 -1.39 15.18 9.44
N ILE A 147 -1.79 16.12 8.60
CA ILE A 147 -2.74 15.87 7.53
C ILE A 147 -1.97 15.31 6.33
N ILE A 148 -2.38 14.14 5.88
CA ILE A 148 -2.00 13.62 4.56
C ILE A 148 -2.88 14.34 3.56
N GLU A 149 -2.29 14.99 2.55
CA GLU A 149 -3.02 15.63 1.47
C GLU A 149 -3.27 14.67 0.31
N LYS A 150 -2.24 13.95 -0.09
CA LYS A 150 -2.29 13.00 -1.20
C LYS A 150 -1.18 11.96 -1.12
N ILE A 151 -1.30 10.91 -1.92
CA ILE A 151 -0.19 10.07 -2.34
C ILE A 151 0.15 10.37 -3.80
N VAL A 152 1.41 10.22 -4.15
CA VAL A 152 1.94 10.42 -5.49
C VAL A 152 2.67 9.16 -5.91
N ILE A 153 2.37 8.65 -7.10
CA ILE A 153 2.96 7.44 -7.66
C ILE A 153 3.61 7.81 -8.98
N LYS A 154 4.91 7.58 -9.10
CA LYS A 154 5.68 7.89 -10.30
C LYS A 154 5.34 6.91 -11.43
N LYS A 155 5.14 7.42 -12.64
CA LYS A 155 4.88 6.64 -13.86
C LYS A 155 6.22 6.27 -14.50
N ASP A 156 6.88 5.23 -14.00
CA ASP A 156 8.20 4.78 -14.45
C ASP A 156 8.17 3.53 -15.33
N GLY A 157 7.01 3.20 -15.89
CA GLY A 157 6.85 2.08 -16.82
C GLY A 157 6.92 0.68 -16.20
N ARG A 158 7.10 0.60 -14.86
CA ARG A 158 7.21 -0.72 -14.21
C ARG A 158 5.96 -1.56 -14.37
N LYS A 159 6.17 -2.88 -14.47
CA LYS A 159 5.13 -3.89 -14.39
C LYS A 159 5.03 -4.36 -12.94
N SER A 160 3.84 -4.71 -12.48
CA SER A 160 3.65 -5.16 -11.12
C SER A 160 2.56 -6.21 -10.99
N SER A 161 2.63 -6.97 -9.88
CA SER A 161 1.66 -7.99 -9.51
C SER A 161 1.38 -7.89 -8.01
N TYR A 162 0.14 -8.13 -7.64
CA TYR A 162 -0.29 -8.24 -6.25
C TYR A 162 -0.95 -9.61 -6.01
N GLN A 163 -0.38 -10.37 -5.09
CA GLN A 163 -0.85 -11.69 -4.73
C GLN A 163 -1.26 -11.71 -3.26
N MET A 164 -2.36 -12.39 -2.95
CA MET A 164 -2.81 -12.54 -1.57
C MET A 164 -3.48 -13.89 -1.34
N PHE A 165 -3.47 -14.32 -0.08
CA PHE A 165 -4.22 -15.47 0.37
C PHE A 165 -4.98 -15.14 1.65
N ARG A 166 -6.27 -15.50 1.70
CA ARG A 166 -7.15 -15.33 2.85
C ARG A 166 -8.07 -16.54 3.05
N ASN A 167 -8.49 -16.78 4.28
CA ASN A 167 -9.34 -17.95 4.61
C ASN A 167 -10.75 -17.83 4.01
N SER A 168 -11.28 -16.62 3.97
CA SER A 168 -12.57 -16.34 3.37
C SER A 168 -12.54 -14.99 2.64
N ARG A 169 -13.46 -14.79 1.70
CA ARG A 169 -13.53 -13.56 0.89
C ARG A 169 -13.65 -12.29 1.74
N GLY A 170 -14.26 -12.36 2.91
CA GLY A 170 -14.51 -11.22 3.79
C GLY A 170 -13.47 -11.03 4.90
N ASP A 171 -12.43 -11.87 4.98
CA ASP A 171 -11.41 -11.78 6.03
C ASP A 171 -10.19 -10.95 5.57
N PHE A 172 -9.33 -10.59 6.50
CA PHE A 172 -8.01 -10.04 6.22
C PHE A 172 -7.11 -11.09 5.58
N PRO A 173 -6.11 -10.68 4.76
CA PRO A 173 -5.16 -11.63 4.21
C PRO A 173 -4.37 -12.34 5.31
N ILE A 174 -4.16 -13.64 5.13
CA ILE A 174 -3.18 -14.41 5.91
C ILE A 174 -1.78 -13.91 5.57
N LEU A 175 -1.54 -13.69 4.28
CA LEU A 175 -0.34 -13.11 3.70
C LEU A 175 -0.71 -12.39 2.41
N ASN A 176 -0.07 -11.28 2.15
CA ASN A 176 -0.08 -10.62 0.86
C ASN A 176 1.34 -10.23 0.44
N LEU A 177 1.55 -10.18 -0.86
CA LEU A 177 2.84 -9.91 -1.47
C LEU A 177 2.61 -9.10 -2.75
N ALA A 178 3.44 -8.10 -2.97
CA ALA A 178 3.51 -7.45 -4.27
C ALA A 178 4.95 -7.48 -4.79
N ALA A 179 5.07 -7.63 -6.10
CA ALA A 179 6.33 -7.51 -6.80
C ALA A 179 6.18 -6.53 -7.95
N SER A 180 7.22 -5.78 -8.23
CA SER A 180 7.28 -4.91 -9.40
C SER A 180 8.67 -4.97 -10.04
N ARG A 181 8.71 -4.72 -11.36
CA ARG A 181 9.94 -4.69 -12.14
C ARG A 181 9.91 -3.48 -13.07
N THR A 182 10.98 -2.67 -13.04
CA THR A 182 11.18 -1.58 -13.99
C THR A 182 11.63 -2.11 -15.35
N GLU A 183 11.57 -1.30 -16.39
CA GLU A 183 12.12 -1.62 -17.71
C GLU A 183 13.63 -1.89 -17.67
N ALA A 184 14.35 -1.25 -16.74
CA ALA A 184 15.77 -1.50 -16.49
C ALA A 184 16.05 -2.82 -15.74
N GLY A 185 15.01 -3.61 -15.43
CA GLY A 185 15.17 -4.91 -14.76
C GLY A 185 15.28 -4.84 -13.25
N GLN A 186 15.08 -3.68 -12.62
CA GLN A 186 15.13 -3.54 -11.16
C GLN A 186 13.82 -4.02 -10.53
N TRP A 187 13.94 -4.92 -9.56
CA TRP A 187 12.81 -5.48 -8.82
C TRP A 187 12.61 -4.79 -7.47
N ILE A 188 11.35 -4.72 -7.05
CA ILE A 188 10.96 -4.46 -5.66
C ILE A 188 10.00 -5.57 -5.26
N VAL A 189 10.22 -6.16 -4.09
CA VAL A 189 9.35 -7.17 -3.49
C VAL A 189 8.88 -6.68 -2.13
N THR A 190 7.58 -6.74 -1.88
CA THR A 190 6.98 -6.30 -0.61
C THR A 190 6.11 -7.39 -0.01
N VAL A 191 6.15 -7.54 1.31
CA VAL A 191 5.39 -8.56 2.04
C VAL A 191 4.58 -7.89 3.14
N GLY A 192 3.26 -8.04 3.07
CA GLY A 192 2.32 -7.61 4.10
C GLY A 192 1.67 -8.80 4.82
N ALA A 193 0.89 -8.52 5.86
CA ALA A 193 0.26 -9.50 6.75
C ALA A 193 1.22 -10.50 7.42
N ARG A 194 2.53 -10.28 7.30
CA ARG A 194 3.59 -11.11 7.87
C ARG A 194 3.84 -10.81 9.35
N GLY A 195 3.44 -9.63 9.82
CA GLY A 195 3.68 -9.07 11.15
C GLY A 195 3.04 -7.68 11.25
N PRO A 196 3.50 -6.81 12.18
CA PRO A 196 2.84 -5.54 12.47
C PRO A 196 2.87 -4.53 11.31
N LYS A 197 3.86 -4.62 10.40
CA LYS A 197 4.00 -3.74 9.23
C LYS A 197 4.35 -4.55 7.98
N ALA A 198 3.89 -4.06 6.83
CA ALA A 198 4.43 -4.49 5.53
C ALA A 198 5.87 -3.97 5.38
N ILE A 199 6.71 -4.73 4.71
CA ILE A 199 8.13 -4.40 4.48
C ILE A 199 8.54 -4.72 3.04
N ARG A 200 9.61 -4.10 2.59
CA ARG A 200 10.36 -4.53 1.41
C ARG A 200 11.28 -5.68 1.76
N ALA A 201 11.39 -6.65 0.87
CA ALA A 201 12.32 -7.78 0.93
C ALA A 201 13.52 -7.45 0.01
N GLU A 202 14.46 -6.67 0.55
CA GLU A 202 15.55 -6.05 -0.22
C GLU A 202 16.52 -7.07 -0.82
N LYS A 203 16.87 -8.12 -0.05
CA LYS A 203 17.77 -9.18 -0.54
C LYS A 203 17.12 -9.99 -1.66
N THR A 204 15.85 -10.31 -1.48
CA THR A 204 15.05 -11.02 -2.50
C THR A 204 14.95 -10.19 -3.77
N ALA A 205 14.67 -8.89 -3.63
CA ALA A 205 14.57 -7.97 -4.76
C ALA A 205 15.92 -7.81 -5.50
N ALA A 206 17.01 -7.66 -4.76
CA ALA A 206 18.35 -7.58 -5.33
C ALA A 206 18.73 -8.85 -6.09
N PHE A 207 18.45 -10.02 -5.53
CA PHE A 207 18.68 -11.32 -6.17
C PHE A 207 17.89 -11.46 -7.49
N LEU A 208 16.58 -11.12 -7.47
CA LEU A 208 15.76 -11.13 -8.69
C LEU A 208 16.28 -10.15 -9.74
N SER A 209 16.72 -8.95 -9.31
CA SER A 209 17.30 -7.95 -10.21
C SER A 209 18.58 -8.43 -10.87
N ASP A 210 19.44 -9.15 -10.14
CA ASP A 210 20.66 -9.74 -10.69
C ASP A 210 20.35 -10.87 -11.68
N LYS A 211 19.54 -11.84 -11.28
CA LYS A 211 19.29 -13.07 -12.05
C LYS A 211 18.32 -12.89 -13.20
N LEU A 212 17.33 -12.00 -13.08
CA LEU A 212 16.29 -11.79 -14.10
C LEU A 212 16.52 -10.50 -14.92
N SER A 213 17.72 -9.92 -14.89
CA SER A 213 18.09 -8.75 -15.72
C SER A 213 18.20 -9.09 -17.21
N GLN A 214 18.52 -10.33 -17.56
CA GLN A 214 18.70 -10.78 -18.94
C GLN A 214 17.36 -10.91 -19.67
N LYS A 215 17.29 -10.45 -20.93
CA LYS A 215 16.06 -10.41 -21.74
C LYS A 215 15.57 -11.77 -22.27
N ALA A 216 16.35 -12.84 -22.21
CA ALA A 216 16.03 -14.14 -22.80
C ALA A 216 16.46 -15.29 -21.90
N LEU A 217 15.78 -15.46 -20.76
CA LEU A 217 15.94 -16.64 -19.92
C LEU A 217 14.97 -17.75 -20.40
N LYS A 218 15.43 -18.99 -20.34
CA LYS A 218 14.54 -20.14 -20.54
C LYS A 218 13.60 -20.26 -19.35
N ALA A 219 12.41 -20.79 -19.57
CA ALA A 219 11.41 -20.96 -18.51
C ALA A 219 11.96 -21.78 -17.32
N GLU A 220 12.77 -22.80 -17.58
CA GLU A 220 13.40 -23.62 -16.55
C GLU A 220 14.35 -22.80 -15.65
N ASP A 221 15.13 -21.89 -16.25
CA ASP A 221 16.05 -21.02 -15.50
C ASP A 221 15.27 -20.04 -14.63
N VAL A 222 14.15 -19.50 -15.13
CA VAL A 222 13.27 -18.62 -14.34
C VAL A 222 12.68 -19.36 -13.14
N GLU A 223 12.26 -20.62 -13.30
CA GLU A 223 11.73 -21.42 -12.19
C GLU A 223 12.79 -21.71 -11.12
N ALA A 224 14.03 -22.01 -11.52
CA ALA A 224 15.13 -22.19 -10.60
C ALA A 224 15.41 -20.90 -9.79
N VAL A 225 15.42 -19.74 -10.47
CA VAL A 225 15.57 -18.43 -9.81
C VAL A 225 14.42 -18.14 -8.84
N ILE A 226 13.18 -18.45 -9.20
CA ILE A 226 12.01 -18.28 -8.32
C ILE A 226 12.15 -19.14 -7.06
N GLN A 227 12.58 -20.38 -7.17
CA GLN A 227 12.79 -21.27 -6.03
C GLN A 227 13.84 -20.71 -5.08
N GLU A 228 14.99 -20.31 -5.60
CA GLU A 228 16.06 -19.72 -4.80
C GLU A 228 15.65 -18.39 -4.16
N ALA A 229 14.98 -17.50 -4.91
CA ALA A 229 14.42 -16.27 -4.37
C ALA A 229 13.42 -16.53 -3.22
N GLY A 230 12.65 -17.63 -3.30
CA GLY A 230 11.76 -18.08 -2.25
C GLY A 230 12.49 -18.45 -0.96
N GLU A 231 13.65 -19.11 -1.04
CA GLU A 231 14.48 -19.41 0.13
C GLU A 231 15.08 -18.13 0.75
N ILE A 232 15.55 -17.21 -0.09
CA ILE A 232 16.03 -15.90 0.35
C ILE A 232 14.92 -15.15 1.07
N LEU A 233 13.71 -15.09 0.50
CA LEU A 233 12.56 -14.41 1.09
C LEU A 233 12.27 -14.91 2.51
N VAL A 234 12.21 -16.22 2.72
CA VAL A 234 11.88 -16.78 4.04
C VAL A 234 13.01 -16.68 5.05
N SER A 235 14.25 -16.49 4.60
CA SER A 235 15.40 -16.20 5.46
C SER A 235 15.46 -14.73 5.89
N GLU A 236 15.00 -13.81 5.01
CA GLU A 236 15.05 -12.37 5.20
C GLU A 236 13.85 -11.85 5.99
N VAL A 237 12.64 -12.36 5.69
CA VAL A 237 11.39 -11.87 6.23
C VAL A 237 11.00 -12.63 7.49
N THR A 238 10.81 -11.92 8.60
CA THR A 238 10.24 -12.50 9.82
C THR A 238 8.73 -12.65 9.68
N PHE A 239 8.23 -13.86 9.84
CA PHE A 239 6.80 -14.17 9.86
C PHE A 239 6.34 -14.46 11.29
N THR A 240 5.15 -13.96 11.64
CA THR A 240 4.55 -14.16 12.98
C THR A 240 3.32 -15.06 12.91
N SER A 241 3.03 -15.75 14.00
CA SER A 241 1.79 -16.54 14.16
C SER A 241 0.67 -15.68 14.75
N ASN A 242 -0.57 -15.95 14.34
CA ASN A 242 -1.78 -15.41 14.96
C ASN A 242 -2.95 -16.39 14.76
N MET A 243 -4.17 -15.98 15.15
CA MET A 243 -5.39 -16.80 15.02
C MET A 243 -5.71 -17.24 13.57
N ARG A 244 -5.13 -16.58 12.53
CA ARG A 244 -5.39 -16.90 11.11
C ARG A 244 -4.45 -17.93 10.56
N ALA A 245 -3.17 -17.89 10.94
CA ALA A 245 -2.18 -18.84 10.47
C ALA A 245 -0.91 -18.83 11.32
N SER A 246 -0.17 -19.95 11.28
CA SER A 246 1.16 -20.07 11.86
C SER A 246 2.21 -19.32 11.02
N ALA A 247 3.34 -18.99 11.65
CA ALA A 247 4.50 -18.43 10.95
C ALA A 247 5.06 -19.39 9.91
N GLU A 248 5.03 -20.70 10.18
CA GLU A 248 5.47 -21.75 9.27
C GLU A 248 4.62 -21.76 7.99
N TYR A 249 3.30 -21.77 8.13
CA TYR A 249 2.39 -21.71 6.99
C TYR A 249 2.60 -20.42 6.15
N ARG A 250 2.82 -19.28 6.80
CA ARG A 250 3.13 -18.03 6.09
C ARG A 250 4.45 -18.07 5.33
N ARG A 251 5.47 -18.80 5.81
CA ARG A 251 6.72 -19.02 5.05
C ARG A 251 6.45 -19.80 3.76
N ILE A 252 5.65 -20.88 3.84
CA ILE A 252 5.26 -21.65 2.65
C ILE A 252 4.48 -20.78 1.68
N LEU A 253 3.49 -20.03 2.17
CA LEU A 253 2.72 -19.09 1.35
C LEU A 253 3.60 -18.00 0.73
N GLY A 254 4.59 -17.49 1.44
CA GLY A 254 5.52 -16.48 0.93
C GLY A 254 6.23 -16.94 -0.35
N LYS A 255 6.74 -18.17 -0.37
CA LYS A 255 7.36 -18.76 -1.57
C LYS A 255 6.34 -18.89 -2.72
N VAL A 256 5.14 -19.37 -2.43
CA VAL A 256 4.09 -19.57 -3.43
C VAL A 256 3.64 -18.22 -4.03
N LEU A 257 3.38 -17.22 -3.18
CA LEU A 257 2.94 -15.90 -3.65
C LEU A 257 4.05 -15.16 -4.40
N LEU A 258 5.30 -15.29 -3.97
CA LEU A 258 6.45 -14.76 -4.71
C LEU A 258 6.52 -15.35 -6.10
N GLY A 259 6.45 -16.68 -6.22
CA GLY A 259 6.51 -17.35 -7.52
C GLY A 259 5.39 -16.91 -8.45
N LYS A 260 4.15 -16.78 -7.94
CA LYS A 260 3.03 -16.25 -8.72
C LYS A 260 3.28 -14.82 -9.19
N ALA A 261 3.72 -13.95 -8.28
CA ALA A 261 3.97 -12.55 -8.60
C ALA A 261 5.09 -12.38 -9.63
N VAL A 262 6.20 -13.12 -9.49
CA VAL A 262 7.32 -13.06 -10.45
C VAL A 262 6.89 -13.53 -11.83
N ARG A 263 6.17 -14.66 -11.93
CA ARG A 263 5.68 -15.17 -13.23
C ARG A 263 4.75 -14.16 -13.91
N GLU A 264 3.84 -13.54 -13.16
CA GLU A 264 2.91 -12.55 -13.70
C GLU A 264 3.63 -11.30 -14.20
N VAL A 265 4.59 -10.77 -13.42
CA VAL A 265 5.40 -9.61 -13.82
C VAL A 265 6.27 -9.92 -15.05
N MET A 266 6.76 -11.16 -15.19
CA MET A 266 7.56 -11.57 -16.35
C MET A 266 6.72 -11.83 -17.60
N ALA A 267 5.44 -12.16 -17.47
CA ALA A 267 4.52 -12.41 -18.58
C ALA A 267 3.93 -11.11 -19.20
N CYS A 268 4.09 -9.97 -18.51
CA CYS A 268 3.65 -8.65 -18.97
C CYS A 268 4.75 -7.99 -19.79
#